data_5f50a32c79f8808a704797b78c876224
#
_entry.id   5f50a32c79f8808a704797b78c876224
#
_cell.length_a   1.000
_cell.length_b   1.000
_cell.length_c   1.000
_cell.angle_alpha   90.00
_cell.angle_beta   90.00
_cell.angle_gamma   90.00
#
_symmetry.space_group_name_H-M   'P 1'
#
loop_
_entity.id
_entity.type
_entity.pdbx_description
1 polymer ?
#
loop_
_entity_poly.entity_id
_entity_poly.type
_entity_poly.pdbx_seq_one_letter_code
_entity_poly.pdbx_strand_id
1 'polypeptide(L)'
;MSFDSRQEQGPYDWDGGWFYPLGEPEDADLRAAEAARELMLEGGIASVRMTDIAERSGVGVATLYRHFSTKASLAVAAGTLMWTQLNERIHAIVESDDFMQLDGADRLERLLHTYVTLYLENPAFVRFLDEFDHMVRQEGMGKEDLAAYGAQVDSFYIMFDDAYLLGRMDGSVVREVDFRAFYLAVAHALMGVAEKLVSGEVIPSDEFGKDQLARELGCLVDMAVQYLRAA
;
A
#
# COMPACT_ATOMS: atom_id res chain seq x y z
N MET A 1 -12.05 24.66 -13.52
CA MET A 1 -11.91 23.46 -14.36
C MET A 1 -12.79 22.39 -13.73
N SER A 2 -13.76 21.88 -14.45
CA SER A 2 -14.70 20.88 -13.95
C SER A 2 -13.96 19.54 -13.84
N PHE A 3 -13.87 19.00 -12.66
CA PHE A 3 -13.37 17.64 -12.41
C PHE A 3 -14.29 16.67 -13.17
N ASP A 4 -13.78 15.99 -14.17
CA ASP A 4 -14.56 15.04 -14.98
C ASP A 4 -14.84 13.81 -14.14
N SER A 5 -16.11 13.59 -13.77
CA SER A 5 -16.61 12.46 -12.99
C SER A 5 -16.34 11.07 -13.63
N ARG A 6 -15.66 11.00 -14.74
CA ARG A 6 -15.20 9.77 -15.39
C ARG A 6 -13.85 9.26 -14.87
N GLN A 7 -13.19 9.99 -13.95
CA GLN A 7 -11.98 9.53 -13.25
C GLN A 7 -12.28 8.86 -11.89
N GLU A 8 -13.56 8.72 -11.50
CA GLU A 8 -13.96 8.11 -10.23
C GLU A 8 -13.93 6.56 -10.20
N GLN A 9 -13.79 5.91 -11.35
CA GLN A 9 -13.41 4.52 -11.43
C GLN A 9 -11.93 4.50 -11.82
N GLY A 10 -11.06 4.04 -10.92
CA GLY A 10 -9.65 3.84 -11.23
C GLY A 10 -9.53 3.11 -12.59
N PRO A 11 -8.46 3.34 -13.37
CA PRO A 11 -8.37 2.88 -14.76
C PRO A 11 -8.45 1.36 -14.93
N TYR A 12 -8.59 0.63 -13.84
CA TYR A 12 -8.66 -0.83 -13.81
C TYR A 12 -9.86 -1.27 -12.98
N ASP A 13 -10.83 -1.92 -13.65
CA ASP A 13 -11.95 -2.60 -13.01
C ASP A 13 -11.42 -3.92 -12.42
N TRP A 14 -10.98 -3.84 -11.16
CA TRP A 14 -10.49 -5.01 -10.44
C TRP A 14 -11.67 -5.73 -9.80
N ASP A 15 -12.16 -6.79 -10.42
CA ASP A 15 -13.09 -7.69 -9.77
C ASP A 15 -12.48 -8.15 -8.42
N GLY A 16 -13.07 -7.69 -7.29
CA GLY A 16 -12.61 -8.00 -5.93
C GLY A 16 -11.71 -6.96 -5.24
N GLY A 17 -11.44 -5.79 -5.85
CA GLY A 17 -10.67 -4.70 -5.22
C GLY A 17 -9.16 -4.95 -5.15
N TRP A 18 -8.46 -4.18 -4.33
CA TRP A 18 -7.00 -4.25 -4.17
C TRP A 18 -6.54 -5.53 -3.47
N PHE A 19 -7.32 -6.00 -2.51
CA PHE A 19 -7.06 -7.23 -1.75
C PHE A 19 -8.16 -8.24 -2.04
N TYR A 20 -7.79 -9.39 -2.55
CA TYR A 20 -8.72 -10.45 -2.96
C TYR A 20 -8.52 -11.71 -2.12
N PRO A 21 -9.59 -12.48 -1.88
CA PRO A 21 -9.50 -13.75 -1.17
C PRO A 21 -8.66 -14.76 -1.97
N LEU A 22 -7.81 -15.51 -1.26
CA LEU A 22 -7.00 -16.58 -1.87
C LEU A 22 -7.78 -17.88 -2.14
N GLY A 23 -9.07 -17.90 -1.84
CA GLY A 23 -9.87 -19.12 -1.89
C GLY A 23 -9.59 -20.03 -0.69
N GLU A 24 -9.39 -21.31 -0.94
CA GLU A 24 -9.06 -22.30 0.10
C GLU A 24 -7.63 -22.82 -0.11
N PRO A 25 -6.58 -22.09 0.35
CA PRO A 25 -5.20 -22.55 0.19
C PRO A 25 -4.97 -23.87 0.93
N GLU A 26 -4.25 -24.80 0.32
CA GLU A 26 -3.86 -26.04 1.00
C GLU A 26 -2.86 -25.78 2.13
N ASP A 27 -2.02 -24.75 1.99
CA ASP A 27 -1.02 -24.36 2.98
C ASP A 27 -1.67 -23.72 4.21
N ALA A 28 -1.43 -24.33 5.39
CA ALA A 28 -1.96 -23.86 6.66
C ALA A 28 -1.43 -22.49 7.06
N ASP A 29 -0.19 -22.14 6.69
CA ASP A 29 0.42 -20.85 7.01
C ASP A 29 -0.22 -19.75 6.18
N LEU A 30 -0.51 -20.05 4.92
CA LEU A 30 -1.19 -19.12 4.02
C LEU A 30 -2.66 -18.89 4.45
N ARG A 31 -3.38 -19.96 4.87
CA ARG A 31 -4.73 -19.80 5.47
C ARG A 31 -4.72 -18.94 6.72
N ALA A 32 -3.70 -19.14 7.57
CA ALA A 32 -3.56 -18.35 8.80
C ALA A 32 -3.24 -16.86 8.49
N ALA A 33 -2.36 -16.60 7.54
CA ALA A 33 -2.02 -15.25 7.10
C ALA A 33 -3.23 -14.53 6.47
N GLU A 34 -4.01 -15.24 5.65
CA GLU A 34 -5.26 -14.74 5.06
C GLU A 34 -6.28 -14.38 6.14
N ALA A 35 -6.57 -15.29 7.06
CA ALA A 35 -7.48 -15.04 8.17
C ALA A 35 -7.00 -13.88 9.07
N ALA A 36 -5.70 -13.78 9.32
CA ALA A 36 -5.12 -12.66 10.06
C ALA A 36 -5.32 -11.34 9.32
N ARG A 37 -5.06 -11.30 8.00
CA ARG A 37 -5.30 -10.13 7.15
C ARG A 37 -6.74 -9.65 7.24
N GLU A 38 -7.71 -10.56 7.03
CA GLU A 38 -9.14 -10.21 7.09
C GLU A 38 -9.51 -9.62 8.44
N LEU A 39 -9.21 -10.32 9.53
CA LEU A 39 -9.55 -9.89 10.89
C LEU A 39 -8.89 -8.58 11.27
N MET A 40 -7.62 -8.39 10.88
CA MET A 40 -6.87 -7.16 11.18
C MET A 40 -7.37 -5.97 10.36
N LEU A 41 -7.79 -6.18 9.12
CA LEU A 41 -8.45 -5.13 8.33
C LEU A 41 -9.86 -4.79 8.87
N GLU A 42 -10.61 -5.77 9.36
CA GLU A 42 -11.93 -5.56 9.96
C GLU A 42 -11.84 -4.77 11.29
N GLY A 43 -11.01 -5.24 12.22
CA GLY A 43 -11.02 -4.77 13.62
C GLY A 43 -9.74 -4.09 14.12
N GLY A 44 -8.69 -4.03 13.31
CA GLY A 44 -7.35 -3.57 13.71
C GLY A 44 -6.51 -4.68 14.37
N ILE A 45 -5.18 -4.52 14.34
CA ILE A 45 -4.21 -5.52 14.85
C ILE A 45 -4.41 -5.78 16.35
N ALA A 46 -4.68 -4.71 17.12
CA ALA A 46 -4.79 -4.80 18.58
C ALA A 46 -5.95 -5.70 19.03
N SER A 47 -7.09 -5.65 18.34
CA SER A 47 -8.32 -6.35 18.72
C SER A 47 -8.28 -7.86 18.45
N VAL A 48 -7.45 -8.33 17.53
CA VAL A 48 -7.41 -9.72 17.05
C VAL A 48 -6.62 -10.61 18.00
N ARG A 49 -7.17 -11.81 18.29
CA ARG A 49 -6.53 -12.84 19.10
C ARG A 49 -6.12 -14.04 18.25
N MET A 50 -5.11 -14.79 18.70
CA MET A 50 -4.67 -16.02 18.04
C MET A 50 -5.81 -17.06 17.90
N THR A 51 -6.73 -17.08 18.87
CA THR A 51 -7.93 -17.96 18.83
C THR A 51 -8.90 -17.58 17.72
N ASP A 52 -9.06 -16.27 17.43
CA ASP A 52 -9.95 -15.78 16.39
C ASP A 52 -9.41 -16.14 15.01
N ILE A 53 -8.06 -16.05 14.85
CA ILE A 53 -7.37 -16.48 13.63
C ILE A 53 -7.47 -18.00 13.44
N ALA A 54 -7.31 -18.77 14.52
CA ALA A 54 -7.46 -20.23 14.48
C ALA A 54 -8.87 -20.64 14.02
N GLU A 55 -9.89 -20.01 14.55
CA GLU A 55 -11.29 -20.26 14.19
C GLU A 55 -11.55 -19.89 12.72
N ARG A 56 -11.13 -18.71 12.29
CA ARG A 56 -11.34 -18.19 10.92
C ARG A 56 -10.57 -19.03 9.86
N SER A 57 -9.33 -19.44 10.16
CA SER A 57 -8.47 -20.16 9.23
C SER A 57 -8.72 -21.69 9.21
N GLY A 58 -9.41 -22.23 10.22
CA GLY A 58 -9.51 -23.67 10.43
C GLY A 58 -8.19 -24.33 10.85
N VAL A 59 -7.16 -23.54 11.22
CA VAL A 59 -5.85 -24.02 11.69
C VAL A 59 -5.87 -24.11 13.22
N GLY A 60 -5.47 -25.27 13.77
CA GLY A 60 -5.45 -25.45 15.21
C GLY A 60 -4.54 -24.44 15.92
N VAL A 61 -4.97 -23.92 17.09
CA VAL A 61 -4.23 -22.92 17.88
C VAL A 61 -2.80 -23.36 18.18
N ALA A 62 -2.57 -24.64 18.51
CA ALA A 62 -1.24 -25.18 18.76
C ALA A 62 -0.35 -25.15 17.51
N THR A 63 -0.93 -25.34 16.33
CA THR A 63 -0.22 -25.24 15.06
C THR A 63 0.16 -23.79 14.76
N LEU A 64 -0.75 -22.84 15.00
CA LEU A 64 -0.45 -21.40 14.83
C LEU A 64 0.74 -20.98 15.71
N TYR A 65 0.74 -21.34 17.01
CA TYR A 65 1.85 -21.00 17.89
C TYR A 65 3.17 -21.68 17.52
N ARG A 66 3.11 -22.86 16.91
CA ARG A 66 4.33 -23.54 16.42
C ARG A 66 4.95 -22.83 15.22
N HIS A 67 4.15 -22.28 14.30
CA HIS A 67 4.61 -21.66 13.05
C HIS A 67 4.89 -20.17 13.22
N PHE A 68 4.03 -19.45 13.89
CA PHE A 68 4.10 -17.99 13.98
C PHE A 68 4.57 -17.47 15.34
N SER A 69 4.61 -18.31 16.37
CA SER A 69 5.04 -17.96 17.73
C SER A 69 4.24 -16.80 18.38
N THR A 70 4.00 -15.70 17.68
CA THR A 70 3.32 -14.49 18.18
C THR A 70 2.27 -13.96 17.19
N LYS A 71 1.37 -13.12 17.70
CA LYS A 71 0.46 -12.35 16.86
C LYS A 71 1.20 -11.38 15.93
N ALA A 72 2.33 -10.84 16.38
CA ALA A 72 3.16 -9.95 15.57
C ALA A 72 3.71 -10.66 14.33
N SER A 73 4.17 -11.91 14.45
CA SER A 73 4.61 -12.69 13.29
C SER A 73 3.47 -12.96 12.29
N LEU A 74 2.24 -13.16 12.77
CA LEU A 74 1.06 -13.27 11.90
C LEU A 74 0.70 -11.94 11.23
N ALA A 75 0.86 -10.81 11.92
CA ALA A 75 0.68 -9.49 11.32
C ALA A 75 1.71 -9.22 10.21
N VAL A 76 2.96 -9.66 10.41
CA VAL A 76 3.99 -9.61 9.34
C VAL A 76 3.59 -10.48 8.14
N ALA A 77 3.09 -11.69 8.37
CA ALA A 77 2.62 -12.55 7.28
C ALA A 77 1.42 -11.94 6.53
N ALA A 78 0.45 -11.37 7.26
CA ALA A 78 -0.69 -10.66 6.70
C ALA A 78 -0.26 -9.43 5.87
N GLY A 79 0.66 -8.63 6.41
CA GLY A 79 1.23 -7.47 5.69
C GLY A 79 2.00 -7.90 4.44
N THR A 80 2.80 -8.97 4.53
CA THR A 80 3.51 -9.54 3.37
C THR A 80 2.53 -9.96 2.28
N LEU A 81 1.44 -10.63 2.65
CA LEU A 81 0.39 -11.03 1.70
C LEU A 81 -0.25 -9.81 1.02
N MET A 82 -0.57 -8.75 1.78
CA MET A 82 -1.13 -7.52 1.20
C MET A 82 -0.18 -6.87 0.21
N TRP A 83 1.11 -6.74 0.53
CA TRP A 83 2.10 -6.20 -0.40
C TRP A 83 2.32 -7.10 -1.62
N THR A 84 2.24 -8.43 -1.47
CA THR A 84 2.28 -9.36 -2.61
C THR A 84 1.13 -9.08 -3.58
N GLN A 85 -0.09 -8.98 -3.07
CA GLN A 85 -1.26 -8.67 -3.89
C GLN A 85 -1.18 -7.29 -4.55
N LEU A 86 -0.68 -6.28 -3.82
CA LEU A 86 -0.42 -4.95 -4.39
C LEU A 86 0.60 -5.01 -5.52
N ASN A 87 1.71 -5.73 -5.35
CA ASN A 87 2.71 -5.91 -6.39
C ASN A 87 2.11 -6.55 -7.65
N GLU A 88 1.30 -7.61 -7.50
CA GLU A 88 0.62 -8.26 -8.62
C GLU A 88 -0.31 -7.28 -9.37
N ARG A 89 -1.06 -6.46 -8.64
CA ARG A 89 -1.92 -5.42 -9.22
C ARG A 89 -1.14 -4.37 -9.99
N ILE A 90 -0.04 -3.87 -9.40
CA ILE A 90 0.80 -2.86 -10.05
C ILE A 90 1.55 -3.47 -11.25
N HIS A 91 1.99 -4.73 -11.18
CA HIS A 91 2.58 -5.40 -12.34
C HIS A 91 1.61 -5.44 -13.53
N ALA A 92 0.34 -5.76 -13.30
CA ALA A 92 -0.66 -5.72 -14.36
C ALA A 92 -0.85 -4.30 -14.96
N ILE A 93 -0.68 -3.24 -14.13
CA ILE A 93 -0.69 -1.86 -14.62
C ILE A 93 0.53 -1.58 -15.51
N VAL A 94 1.73 -1.87 -15.03
CA VAL A 94 2.98 -1.52 -15.73
C VAL A 94 3.18 -2.35 -17.01
N GLU A 95 2.56 -3.51 -17.12
CA GLU A 95 2.56 -4.37 -18.32
C GLU A 95 1.49 -3.98 -19.35
N SER A 96 0.58 -3.05 -19.03
CA SER A 96 -0.46 -2.63 -19.97
C SER A 96 0.10 -1.79 -21.12
N ASP A 97 -0.47 -1.94 -22.32
CA ASP A 97 -0.07 -1.19 -23.50
C ASP A 97 -0.15 0.33 -23.27
N ASP A 98 -1.20 0.79 -22.60
CA ASP A 98 -1.40 2.21 -22.26
C ASP A 98 -0.28 2.75 -21.38
N PHE A 99 0.14 2.00 -20.36
CA PHE A 99 1.26 2.39 -19.50
C PHE A 99 2.59 2.39 -20.24
N MET A 100 2.82 1.38 -21.08
CA MET A 100 4.08 1.27 -21.83
C MET A 100 4.29 2.38 -22.86
N GLN A 101 3.22 3.06 -23.30
CA GLN A 101 3.30 4.20 -24.21
C GLN A 101 3.63 5.53 -23.50
N LEU A 102 3.55 5.59 -22.17
CA LEU A 102 3.86 6.78 -21.38
C LEU A 102 5.36 7.06 -21.34
N ASP A 103 5.73 8.33 -21.27
CA ASP A 103 7.10 8.73 -20.91
C ASP A 103 7.37 8.44 -19.42
N GLY A 104 8.64 8.54 -19.00
CA GLY A 104 9.01 8.15 -17.64
C GLY A 104 8.36 9.01 -16.55
N ALA A 105 8.16 10.31 -16.80
CA ALA A 105 7.50 11.20 -15.84
C ALA A 105 6.00 10.90 -15.72
N ASP A 106 5.32 10.60 -16.84
CA ASP A 106 3.92 10.19 -16.84
C ASP A 106 3.72 8.81 -16.17
N ARG A 107 4.70 7.88 -16.32
CA ARG A 107 4.71 6.62 -15.58
C ARG A 107 4.81 6.84 -14.07
N LEU A 108 5.70 7.73 -13.62
CA LEU A 108 5.81 8.10 -12.21
C LEU A 108 4.51 8.69 -11.68
N GLU A 109 3.89 9.60 -12.44
CA GLU A 109 2.60 10.19 -12.09
C GLU A 109 1.51 9.12 -11.92
N ARG A 110 1.41 8.20 -12.89
CA ARG A 110 0.46 7.10 -12.86
C ARG A 110 0.70 6.18 -11.66
N LEU A 111 1.95 5.82 -11.36
CA LEU A 111 2.31 4.99 -10.21
C LEU A 111 2.02 5.69 -8.88
N LEU A 112 2.31 6.99 -8.75
CA LEU A 112 1.99 7.76 -7.54
C LEU A 112 0.47 7.88 -7.33
N HIS A 113 -0.32 7.99 -8.40
CA HIS A 113 -1.78 7.96 -8.31
C HIS A 113 -2.34 6.61 -7.84
N THR A 114 -1.59 5.50 -7.96
CA THR A 114 -2.02 4.24 -7.37
C THR A 114 -2.08 4.31 -5.83
N TYR A 115 -1.17 5.06 -5.19
CA TYR A 115 -1.27 5.33 -3.74
C TYR A 115 -2.53 6.11 -3.40
N VAL A 116 -2.87 7.13 -4.20
CA VAL A 116 -4.08 7.93 -3.98
C VAL A 116 -5.31 7.03 -4.01
N THR A 117 -5.45 6.23 -5.06
CA THR A 117 -6.58 5.30 -5.22
C THR A 117 -6.61 4.26 -4.11
N LEU A 118 -5.44 3.63 -3.82
CA LEU A 118 -5.31 2.63 -2.77
C LEU A 118 -5.79 3.17 -1.41
N TYR A 119 -5.33 4.35 -1.02
CA TYR A 119 -5.65 4.93 0.29
C TYR A 119 -7.10 5.41 0.39
N LEU A 120 -7.66 5.95 -0.70
CA LEU A 120 -9.06 6.36 -0.75
C LEU A 120 -10.04 5.19 -0.69
N GLU A 121 -9.69 4.08 -1.31
CA GLU A 121 -10.55 2.90 -1.39
C GLU A 121 -10.37 1.95 -0.20
N ASN A 122 -9.19 2.00 0.46
CA ASN A 122 -8.84 1.05 1.52
C ASN A 122 -8.40 1.75 2.81
N PRO A 123 -9.26 2.51 3.50
CA PRO A 123 -8.90 3.14 4.77
C PRO A 123 -8.50 2.13 5.84
N ALA A 124 -9.01 0.89 5.78
CA ALA A 124 -8.62 -0.20 6.67
C ALA A 124 -7.14 -0.60 6.47
N PHE A 125 -6.63 -0.54 5.25
CA PHE A 125 -5.22 -0.80 4.97
C PHE A 125 -4.33 0.32 5.53
N VAL A 126 -4.73 1.59 5.38
CA VAL A 126 -4.00 2.73 5.99
C VAL A 126 -3.89 2.57 7.50
N ARG A 127 -5.02 2.23 8.16
CA ARG A 127 -5.02 1.94 9.61
C ARG A 127 -4.12 0.76 9.95
N PHE A 128 -4.14 -0.31 9.15
CA PHE A 128 -3.27 -1.46 9.35
C PHE A 128 -1.79 -1.05 9.29
N LEU A 129 -1.37 -0.21 8.34
CA LEU A 129 0.02 0.25 8.22
C LEU A 129 0.47 1.04 9.46
N ASP A 130 -0.35 1.97 9.96
CA ASP A 130 -0.05 2.73 11.17
C ASP A 130 0.09 1.83 12.41
N GLU A 131 -0.88 0.94 12.64
CA GLU A 131 -0.83 -0.03 13.73
C GLU A 131 0.34 -1.02 13.59
N PHE A 132 0.68 -1.42 12.36
CA PHE A 132 1.80 -2.31 12.06
C PHE A 132 3.14 -1.67 12.41
N ASP A 133 3.37 -0.43 11.98
CA ASP A 133 4.58 0.30 12.30
C ASP A 133 4.75 0.51 13.82
N HIS A 134 3.65 0.76 14.51
CA HIS A 134 3.64 0.88 15.96
C HIS A 134 3.98 -0.46 16.63
N MET A 135 3.37 -1.54 16.20
CA MET A 135 3.61 -2.90 16.70
C MET A 135 5.07 -3.34 16.46
N VAL A 136 5.62 -3.14 15.27
CA VAL A 136 7.02 -3.48 14.95
C VAL A 136 8.00 -2.82 15.91
N ARG A 137 7.76 -1.52 16.21
CA ARG A 137 8.59 -0.78 17.19
C ARG A 137 8.42 -1.30 18.61
N GLN A 138 7.20 -1.60 19.04
CA GLN A 138 6.93 -2.11 20.40
C GLN A 138 7.51 -3.50 20.64
N GLU A 139 7.38 -4.39 19.66
CA GLU A 139 7.87 -5.77 19.77
C GLU A 139 9.39 -5.86 19.52
N GLY A 140 10.04 -4.77 19.10
CA GLY A 140 11.48 -4.71 18.81
C GLY A 140 11.89 -5.65 17.67
N MET A 141 11.02 -5.82 16.68
CA MET A 141 11.26 -6.71 15.54
C MET A 141 12.44 -6.24 14.69
N GLY A 142 13.32 -7.17 14.36
CA GLY A 142 14.52 -6.88 13.57
C GLY A 142 14.33 -7.11 12.07
N LYS A 143 15.42 -6.87 11.31
CA LYS A 143 15.42 -7.07 9.86
C LYS A 143 15.09 -8.50 9.43
N GLU A 144 15.50 -9.50 10.24
CA GLU A 144 15.25 -10.91 9.93
C GLU A 144 13.75 -11.22 10.02
N ASP A 145 13.08 -10.69 11.06
CA ASP A 145 11.63 -10.85 11.26
C ASP A 145 10.80 -10.22 10.13
N LEU A 146 11.31 -9.15 9.52
CA LEU A 146 10.65 -8.36 8.49
C LEU A 146 11.17 -8.66 7.07
N ALA A 147 12.03 -9.68 6.89
CA ALA A 147 12.73 -9.90 5.62
C ALA A 147 11.75 -10.12 4.44
N ALA A 148 10.74 -10.96 4.61
CA ALA A 148 9.74 -11.24 3.57
C ALA A 148 8.89 -9.99 3.27
N TYR A 149 8.44 -9.28 4.31
CA TYR A 149 7.70 -8.03 4.18
C TYR A 149 8.51 -6.97 3.44
N GLY A 150 9.76 -6.75 3.88
CA GLY A 150 10.67 -5.78 3.26
C GLY A 150 10.96 -6.08 1.80
N ALA A 151 11.10 -7.36 1.43
CA ALA A 151 11.30 -7.76 0.04
C ALA A 151 10.11 -7.37 -0.86
N GLN A 152 8.88 -7.47 -0.36
CA GLN A 152 7.70 -7.04 -1.12
C GLN A 152 7.62 -5.51 -1.25
N VAL A 153 7.98 -4.76 -0.20
CA VAL A 153 8.05 -3.30 -0.24
C VAL A 153 9.16 -2.82 -1.20
N ASP A 154 10.33 -3.48 -1.19
CA ASP A 154 11.42 -3.17 -2.12
C ASP A 154 11.02 -3.51 -3.57
N SER A 155 10.30 -4.61 -3.82
CA SER A 155 9.77 -4.95 -5.15
C SER A 155 8.82 -3.87 -5.67
N PHE A 156 7.97 -3.32 -4.80
CA PHE A 156 7.09 -2.21 -5.14
C PHE A 156 7.89 -0.95 -5.52
N TYR A 157 8.92 -0.61 -4.77
CA TYR A 157 9.81 0.53 -5.04
C TYR A 157 10.48 0.44 -6.42
N ILE A 158 10.93 -0.75 -6.83
CA ILE A 158 11.68 -0.94 -8.09
C ILE A 158 10.89 -0.42 -9.30
N MET A 159 9.57 -0.59 -9.31
CA MET A 159 8.74 -0.10 -10.42
C MET A 159 8.77 1.42 -10.58
N PHE A 160 8.91 2.15 -9.47
CA PHE A 160 9.09 3.62 -9.49
C PHE A 160 10.50 4.01 -9.94
N ASP A 161 11.52 3.26 -9.49
CA ASP A 161 12.91 3.49 -9.89
C ASP A 161 13.09 3.29 -11.40
N ASP A 162 12.51 2.25 -11.97
CA ASP A 162 12.50 1.99 -13.42
C ASP A 162 11.83 3.14 -14.20
N ALA A 163 10.71 3.65 -13.72
CA ALA A 163 10.04 4.80 -14.34
C ALA A 163 10.88 6.08 -14.25
N TYR A 164 11.55 6.32 -13.12
CA TYR A 164 12.49 7.44 -12.97
C TYR A 164 13.67 7.33 -13.94
N LEU A 165 14.30 6.17 -14.02
CA LEU A 165 15.42 5.94 -14.94
C LEU A 165 15.00 6.13 -16.40
N LEU A 166 13.84 5.64 -16.79
CA LEU A 166 13.28 5.89 -18.10
C LEU A 166 13.11 7.40 -18.35
N GLY A 167 12.54 8.15 -17.41
CA GLY A 167 12.32 9.58 -17.51
C GLY A 167 13.62 10.38 -17.63
N ARG A 168 14.70 9.91 -16.98
CA ARG A 168 16.04 10.49 -17.19
C ARG A 168 16.59 10.22 -18.59
N MET A 169 16.26 9.07 -19.18
CA MET A 169 16.71 8.69 -20.52
C MET A 169 15.94 9.37 -21.63
N ASP A 170 14.61 9.52 -21.48
CA ASP A 170 13.74 10.15 -22.49
C ASP A 170 13.63 11.67 -22.34
N GLY A 171 14.18 12.23 -21.25
CA GLY A 171 14.22 13.66 -20.97
C GLY A 171 12.94 14.23 -20.33
N SER A 172 11.96 13.39 -19.99
CA SER A 172 10.73 13.83 -19.31
C SER A 172 10.98 14.16 -17.83
N VAL A 173 12.00 13.54 -17.20
CA VAL A 173 12.53 13.88 -15.89
C VAL A 173 13.83 14.68 -16.07
N VAL A 174 13.73 15.99 -15.86
CA VAL A 174 14.87 16.92 -16.03
C VAL A 174 15.76 16.98 -14.80
N ARG A 175 15.14 17.05 -13.61
CA ARG A 175 15.88 17.19 -12.35
C ARG A 175 16.47 15.85 -11.90
N GLU A 176 17.77 15.86 -11.65
CA GLU A 176 18.49 14.73 -11.03
C GLU A 176 18.35 14.82 -9.51
N VAL A 177 17.96 13.72 -8.88
CA VAL A 177 17.76 13.61 -7.44
C VAL A 177 18.30 12.28 -6.90
N ASP A 178 18.55 12.19 -5.59
CA ASP A 178 18.58 10.90 -4.92
C ASP A 178 17.15 10.34 -4.95
N PHE A 179 16.86 9.48 -5.94
CA PHE A 179 15.50 9.05 -6.21
C PHE A 179 14.91 8.24 -5.04
N ARG A 180 15.73 7.44 -4.35
CA ARG A 180 15.24 6.70 -3.19
C ARG A 180 14.78 7.63 -2.07
N ALA A 181 15.56 8.65 -1.76
CA ALA A 181 15.19 9.66 -0.77
C ALA A 181 13.96 10.47 -1.20
N PHE A 182 13.88 10.85 -2.48
CA PHE A 182 12.73 11.53 -3.06
C PHE A 182 11.45 10.68 -2.96
N TYR A 183 11.51 9.42 -3.43
CA TYR A 183 10.40 8.50 -3.37
C TYR A 183 9.87 8.30 -1.95
N LEU A 184 10.78 8.02 -0.99
CA LEU A 184 10.39 7.83 0.41
C LEU A 184 9.74 9.08 1.00
N ALA A 185 10.25 10.27 0.67
CA ALA A 185 9.64 11.53 1.12
C ALA A 185 8.21 11.70 0.60
N VAL A 186 7.98 11.39 -0.68
CA VAL A 186 6.65 11.48 -1.30
C VAL A 186 5.71 10.40 -0.73
N ALA A 187 6.16 9.15 -0.64
CA ALA A 187 5.35 8.04 -0.11
C ALA A 187 4.94 8.29 1.35
N HIS A 188 5.87 8.74 2.20
CA HIS A 188 5.56 9.09 3.60
C HIS A 188 4.63 10.30 3.71
N ALA A 189 4.76 11.29 2.82
CA ALA A 189 3.85 12.44 2.82
C ALA A 189 2.42 12.01 2.44
N LEU A 190 2.26 11.17 1.40
CA LEU A 190 0.97 10.62 1.00
C LEU A 190 0.34 9.79 2.13
N MET A 191 1.12 8.90 2.76
CA MET A 191 0.65 8.09 3.87
C MET A 191 0.23 8.95 5.07
N GLY A 192 1.05 9.93 5.47
CA GLY A 192 0.74 10.80 6.59
C GLY A 192 -0.51 11.67 6.41
N VAL A 193 -0.85 12.06 5.16
CA VAL A 193 -2.12 12.71 4.85
C VAL A 193 -3.28 11.72 4.96
N ALA A 194 -3.10 10.49 4.44
CA ALA A 194 -4.12 9.44 4.52
C ALA A 194 -4.41 9.02 5.97
N GLU A 195 -3.38 8.84 6.80
CA GLU A 195 -3.51 8.49 8.23
C GLU A 195 -4.34 9.50 9.02
N LYS A 196 -4.16 10.81 8.76
CA LYS A 196 -4.95 11.86 9.44
C LYS A 196 -6.44 11.72 9.24
N LEU A 197 -6.87 11.21 8.10
CA LEU A 197 -8.30 11.02 7.82
C LEU A 197 -8.85 9.75 8.41
N VAL A 198 -8.03 8.68 8.45
CA VAL A 198 -8.42 7.41 9.06
C VAL A 198 -8.47 7.51 10.58
N SER A 199 -7.54 8.25 11.20
CA SER A 199 -7.49 8.43 12.65
C SER A 199 -8.58 9.37 13.19
N GLY A 200 -9.27 10.11 12.33
CA GLY A 200 -10.30 11.05 12.76
C GLY A 200 -9.75 12.25 13.55
N GLU A 201 -8.43 12.49 13.56
CA GLU A 201 -7.80 13.68 14.12
C GLU A 201 -8.05 14.90 13.22
N VAL A 202 -9.29 15.30 13.18
CA VAL A 202 -9.74 16.38 12.30
C VAL A 202 -9.74 17.68 13.08
N ILE A 203 -9.01 18.67 12.57
CA ILE A 203 -9.35 20.06 12.85
C ILE A 203 -10.77 20.25 12.29
N PRO A 204 -11.76 20.63 13.12
CA PRO A 204 -13.13 20.80 12.63
C PRO A 204 -13.16 21.89 11.56
N SER A 205 -13.16 21.49 10.32
CA SER A 205 -13.55 22.33 9.20
C SER A 205 -14.68 21.63 8.49
N ASP A 206 -15.72 22.36 8.10
CA ASP A 206 -16.96 21.84 7.53
C ASP A 206 -16.82 21.09 6.18
N GLU A 207 -15.58 20.94 5.69
CA GLU A 207 -15.29 20.40 4.35
C GLU A 207 -14.49 19.08 4.37
N PHE A 208 -14.29 18.42 5.52
CA PHE A 208 -13.53 17.17 5.56
C PHE A 208 -14.35 15.97 5.09
N GLY A 209 -13.98 15.46 3.93
CA GLY A 209 -14.54 14.27 3.33
C GLY A 209 -13.55 13.61 2.38
N LYS A 210 -13.96 12.48 1.80
CA LYS A 210 -13.19 11.70 0.81
C LYS A 210 -12.68 12.57 -0.34
N ASP A 211 -13.47 13.58 -0.77
CA ASP A 211 -13.11 14.51 -1.84
C ASP A 211 -11.96 15.46 -1.46
N GLN A 212 -11.92 15.91 -0.20
CA GLN A 212 -10.81 16.74 0.29
C GLN A 212 -9.51 15.94 0.32
N LEU A 213 -9.54 14.70 0.82
CA LEU A 213 -8.38 13.80 0.79
C LEU A 213 -7.88 13.59 -0.62
N ALA A 214 -8.77 13.29 -1.56
CA ALA A 214 -8.40 13.09 -2.96
C ALA A 214 -7.66 14.30 -3.53
N ARG A 215 -8.15 15.53 -3.22
CA ARG A 215 -7.50 16.79 -3.64
C ARG A 215 -6.12 16.97 -2.99
N GLU A 216 -5.98 16.68 -1.69
CA GLU A 216 -4.70 16.84 -1.00
C GLU A 216 -3.65 15.85 -1.50
N LEU A 217 -4.03 14.57 -1.63
CA LEU A 217 -3.15 13.54 -2.17
C LEU A 217 -2.78 13.83 -3.63
N GLY A 218 -3.75 14.22 -4.47
CA GLY A 218 -3.51 14.61 -5.86
C GLY A 218 -2.55 15.80 -5.95
N CYS A 219 -2.72 16.82 -5.12
CA CYS A 219 -1.82 17.97 -5.06
C CYS A 219 -0.37 17.54 -4.72
N LEU A 220 -0.17 16.59 -3.79
CA LEU A 220 1.16 16.07 -3.47
C LEU A 220 1.78 15.33 -4.67
N VAL A 221 1.01 14.55 -5.40
CA VAL A 221 1.48 13.87 -6.63
C VAL A 221 1.89 14.91 -7.67
N ASP A 222 1.03 15.90 -7.94
CA ASP A 222 1.32 16.98 -8.90
C ASP A 222 2.61 17.71 -8.52
N MET A 223 2.77 18.09 -7.25
CA MET A 223 3.98 18.76 -6.76
C MET A 223 5.23 17.89 -6.95
N ALA A 224 5.16 16.60 -6.67
CA ALA A 224 6.27 15.66 -6.82
C ALA A 224 6.68 15.52 -8.30
N VAL A 225 5.73 15.32 -9.19
CA VAL A 225 5.99 15.16 -10.63
C VAL A 225 6.51 16.46 -11.24
N GLN A 226 5.87 17.60 -10.91
CA GLN A 226 6.33 18.90 -11.38
C GLN A 226 7.74 19.25 -10.89
N TYR A 227 8.11 18.85 -9.66
CA TYR A 227 9.46 19.03 -9.15
C TYR A 227 10.50 18.27 -10.00
N LEU A 228 10.19 17.08 -10.48
CA LEU A 228 11.08 16.28 -11.33
C LEU A 228 11.15 16.81 -12.77
N ARG A 229 10.05 17.36 -13.30
CA ARG A 229 9.96 17.94 -14.65
C ARG A 229 10.63 19.31 -14.76
N ALA A 230 10.79 20.04 -13.66
CA ALA A 230 11.41 21.36 -13.65
C ALA A 230 12.94 21.28 -13.60
N ALA A 231 13.61 22.20 -14.32
CA ALA A 231 15.05 22.34 -14.29
C ALA A 231 15.56 22.94 -12.96
#